data_ef7e8a5966c5221656a1bcb61e5c0759
#
_entry.id   ef7e8a5966c5221656a1bcb61e5c0759
#
_cell.length_a   1.000
_cell.length_b   1.000
_cell.length_c   1.000
_cell.angle_alpha   90.00
_cell.angle_beta   90.00
_cell.angle_gamma   90.00
#
_symmetry.space_group_name_H-M   'P 1'
#
loop_
_entity.id
_entity.type
_entity.pdbx_description
1 polymer ?
#
loop_
_entity_poly.entity_id
_entity_poly.type
_entity_poly.pdbx_seq_one_letter_code
_entity_poly.pdbx_strand_id
1 'polypeptide(L)'
;MPQILAGLGIEDALPLVGWVFRERWAKDNAAAIEGFLRASDAAKALMLESDAVWEDLRPLMRAEDEATFVALREGFRAGIPRTPPAEAEAVARRVFDILAAEGGEALVGKARALAPGTFWRGGGGE
;
A
#
# COMPACT_ATOMS: atom_id res chain seq x y z
N MET A 1 3.35 14.99 -0.15
CA MET A 1 2.55 14.08 -1.01
C MET A 1 1.04 14.37 -0.96
N PRO A 2 0.33 14.42 0.19
CA PRO A 2 -1.12 14.67 0.19
C PRO A 2 -1.55 15.94 -0.54
N GLN A 3 -0.79 17.03 -0.41
CA GLN A 3 -1.10 18.32 -1.06
C GLN A 3 -1.01 18.26 -2.59
N ILE A 4 -0.08 17.48 -3.14
CA ILE A 4 0.07 17.31 -4.60
C ILE A 4 -1.11 16.50 -5.13
N LEU A 5 -1.49 15.43 -4.44
CA LEU A 5 -2.62 14.57 -4.81
C LEU A 5 -3.94 15.34 -4.74
N ALA A 6 -4.14 16.15 -3.70
CA ALA A 6 -5.31 17.03 -3.58
C ALA A 6 -5.40 18.03 -4.75
N GLY A 7 -4.28 18.60 -5.20
CA GLY A 7 -4.21 19.45 -6.38
C GLY A 7 -4.62 18.75 -7.69
N LEU A 8 -4.53 17.41 -7.72
CA LEU A 8 -4.98 16.56 -8.83
C LEU A 8 -6.40 15.99 -8.61
N GLY A 9 -7.11 16.46 -7.59
CA GLY A 9 -8.45 15.99 -7.26
C GLY A 9 -8.48 14.57 -6.67
N ILE A 10 -7.35 14.12 -6.10
CA ILE A 10 -7.22 12.83 -5.42
C ILE A 10 -7.15 13.10 -3.92
N GLU A 11 -8.29 13.02 -3.27
CA GLU A 11 -8.42 13.23 -1.81
C GLU A 11 -8.22 11.94 -1.02
N ASP A 12 -8.37 10.80 -1.68
CA ASP A 12 -8.25 9.48 -1.08
C ASP A 12 -6.78 9.04 -0.93
N ALA A 13 -6.53 8.17 0.05
CA ALA A 13 -5.21 7.61 0.29
C ALA A 13 -4.78 6.71 -0.89
N LEU A 14 -3.75 7.13 -1.61
CA LEU A 14 -3.15 6.33 -2.67
C LEU A 14 -2.32 5.20 -2.06
N PRO A 15 -2.56 3.93 -2.43
CA PRO A 15 -1.71 2.83 -2.02
C PRO A 15 -0.38 2.89 -2.80
N LEU A 16 0.62 3.54 -2.21
CA LEU A 16 1.95 3.70 -2.81
C LEU A 16 2.82 2.44 -2.69
N VAL A 17 2.55 1.61 -1.71
CA VAL A 17 3.32 0.41 -1.39
C VAL A 17 2.36 -0.74 -1.13
N GLY A 18 2.69 -1.93 -1.62
CA GLY A 18 1.87 -3.11 -1.42
C GLY A 18 2.68 -4.40 -1.55
N TRP A 19 2.07 -5.48 -1.14
CA TRP A 19 2.61 -6.81 -1.37
C TRP A 19 2.38 -7.22 -2.83
N VAL A 20 3.40 -7.81 -3.45
CA VAL A 20 3.31 -8.29 -4.82
C VAL A 20 3.57 -9.79 -4.88
N PHE A 21 2.78 -10.49 -5.69
CA PHE A 21 2.86 -11.92 -5.89
C PHE A 21 2.86 -12.23 -7.39
N ARG A 22 3.47 -13.31 -7.79
CA ARG A 22 3.30 -13.83 -9.16
C ARG A 22 1.91 -14.42 -9.30
N GLU A 23 1.14 -14.00 -10.30
CA GLU A 23 -0.25 -14.43 -10.52
C GLU A 23 -0.40 -15.95 -10.49
N ARG A 24 0.46 -16.68 -11.23
CA ARG A 24 0.43 -18.15 -11.25
C ARG A 24 0.62 -18.74 -9.85
N TRP A 25 1.62 -18.24 -9.10
CA TRP A 25 1.87 -18.72 -7.74
C TRP A 25 0.70 -18.39 -6.81
N ALA A 26 0.12 -17.21 -6.97
CA ALA A 26 -1.01 -16.76 -6.17
C ALA A 26 -2.24 -17.67 -6.35
N LYS A 27 -2.53 -18.08 -7.58
CA LYS A 27 -3.64 -19.02 -7.87
C LYS A 27 -3.46 -20.37 -7.17
N ASP A 28 -2.23 -20.90 -7.18
CA ASP A 28 -1.91 -22.19 -6.59
C ASP A 28 -1.79 -22.13 -5.04
N ASN A 29 -1.63 -20.92 -4.47
CA ASN A 29 -1.34 -20.71 -3.04
C ASN A 29 -2.26 -19.67 -2.39
N ALA A 30 -3.51 -19.56 -2.82
CA ALA A 30 -4.45 -18.56 -2.35
C ALA A 30 -4.58 -18.53 -0.80
N ALA A 31 -4.70 -19.70 -0.16
CA ALA A 31 -4.81 -19.79 1.29
C ALA A 31 -3.56 -19.25 2.02
N ALA A 32 -2.37 -19.46 1.46
CA ALA A 32 -1.13 -18.92 2.03
C ALA A 32 -1.09 -17.38 1.93
N ILE A 33 -1.52 -16.82 0.78
CA ILE A 33 -1.61 -15.36 0.60
C ILE A 33 -2.62 -14.77 1.60
N GLU A 34 -3.80 -15.35 1.70
CA GLU A 34 -4.82 -14.88 2.64
C GLU A 34 -4.34 -14.94 4.09
N GLY A 35 -3.64 -16.01 4.48
CA GLY A 35 -3.01 -16.13 5.79
C GLY A 35 -1.97 -15.03 6.03
N PHE A 36 -1.11 -14.79 5.06
CA PHE A 36 -0.11 -13.73 5.11
C PHE A 36 -0.74 -12.34 5.21
N LEU A 37 -1.76 -12.03 4.41
CA LEU A 37 -2.43 -10.73 4.44
C LEU A 37 -3.11 -10.49 5.78
N ARG A 38 -3.81 -11.50 6.34
CA ARG A 38 -4.38 -11.41 7.70
C ARG A 38 -3.32 -11.15 8.76
N ALA A 39 -2.18 -11.82 8.69
CA ALA A 39 -1.08 -11.60 9.64
C ALA A 39 -0.48 -10.19 9.48
N SER A 40 -0.32 -9.71 8.25
CA SER A 40 0.12 -8.34 7.95
C SER A 40 -0.84 -7.29 8.52
N ASP A 41 -2.13 -7.49 8.38
CA ASP A 41 -3.13 -6.54 8.89
C ASP A 41 -3.21 -6.57 10.43
N ALA A 42 -3.09 -7.73 11.05
CA ALA A 42 -2.98 -7.86 12.50
C ALA A 42 -1.72 -7.16 13.04
N ALA A 43 -0.58 -7.30 12.37
CA ALA A 43 0.64 -6.60 12.73
C ALA A 43 0.49 -5.07 12.63
N LYS A 44 -0.13 -4.57 11.55
CA LYS A 44 -0.41 -3.13 11.39
C LYS A 44 -1.35 -2.60 12.49
N ALA A 45 -2.37 -3.38 12.88
CA ALA A 45 -3.26 -3.02 13.98
C ALA A 45 -2.49 -2.89 15.31
N LEU A 46 -1.62 -3.86 15.63
CA LEU A 46 -0.75 -3.77 16.80
C LEU A 46 0.16 -2.54 16.77
N MET A 47 0.76 -2.23 15.62
CA MET A 47 1.63 -1.06 15.45
C MET A 47 0.87 0.26 15.57
N LEU A 48 -0.44 0.29 15.24
CA LEU A 48 -1.29 1.45 15.46
C LEU A 48 -1.60 1.68 16.94
N GLU A 49 -1.83 0.62 17.70
CA GLU A 49 -2.43 0.69 19.03
C GLU A 49 -1.40 0.63 20.16
N SER A 50 -0.24 0.00 19.93
CA SER A 50 0.74 -0.28 20.99
C SER A 50 2.07 0.44 20.77
N ASP A 51 2.47 1.28 21.73
CA ASP A 51 3.83 1.86 21.74
C ASP A 51 4.89 0.82 22.14
N ALA A 52 4.54 -0.18 22.95
CA ALA A 52 5.47 -1.23 23.37
C ALA A 52 6.04 -2.00 22.18
N VAL A 53 5.23 -2.28 21.15
CA VAL A 53 5.69 -2.94 19.92
C VAL A 53 6.78 -2.10 19.22
N TRP A 54 6.70 -0.79 19.29
CA TRP A 54 7.71 0.09 18.69
C TRP A 54 9.01 0.10 19.47
N GLU A 55 8.97 -0.04 20.80
CA GLU A 55 10.18 -0.19 21.61
C GLU A 55 10.92 -1.51 21.26
N ASP A 56 10.18 -2.60 21.00
CA ASP A 56 10.76 -3.86 20.53
C ASP A 56 11.39 -3.73 19.13
N LEU A 57 10.81 -2.89 18.27
CA LEU A 57 11.31 -2.62 16.93
C LEU A 57 12.45 -1.60 16.88
N ARG A 58 12.63 -0.80 17.92
CA ARG A 58 13.60 0.29 17.99
C ARG A 58 15.01 -0.10 17.54
N PRO A 59 15.59 -1.25 17.93
CA PRO A 59 16.92 -1.65 17.50
C PRO A 59 17.03 -1.83 15.98
N LEU A 60 15.93 -2.19 15.31
CA LEU A 60 15.87 -2.38 13.86
C LEU A 60 15.67 -1.06 13.10
N MET A 61 15.07 -0.06 13.74
CA MET A 61 14.74 1.23 13.12
C MET A 61 15.97 2.11 12.90
N ARG A 62 17.07 1.87 13.64
CA ARG A 62 18.31 2.66 13.56
C ARG A 62 18.08 4.17 13.70
N ALA A 63 17.12 4.56 14.53
CA ALA A 63 16.88 5.96 14.83
C ALA A 63 18.04 6.53 15.64
N GLU A 64 18.58 7.67 15.21
CA GLU A 64 19.75 8.30 15.83
C GLU A 64 19.43 8.89 17.19
N ASP A 65 18.19 9.33 17.38
CA ASP A 65 17.69 9.94 18.61
C ASP A 65 16.20 9.67 18.82
N GLU A 66 15.69 10.10 19.97
CA GLU A 66 14.28 9.94 20.35
C GLU A 66 13.32 10.68 19.38
N ALA A 67 13.69 11.87 18.94
CA ALA A 67 12.84 12.64 18.03
C ALA A 67 12.69 11.94 16.68
N THR A 68 13.76 11.38 16.16
CA THR A 68 13.76 10.57 14.94
C THR A 68 12.94 9.30 15.12
N PHE A 69 13.09 8.60 16.25
CA PHE A 69 12.28 7.41 16.56
C PHE A 69 10.79 7.72 16.56
N VAL A 70 10.37 8.77 17.27
CA VAL A 70 8.97 9.19 17.30
C VAL A 70 8.46 9.60 15.92
N ALA A 71 9.24 10.36 15.16
CA ALA A 71 8.86 10.79 13.82
C ALA A 71 8.66 9.60 12.86
N LEU A 72 9.53 8.60 12.91
CA LEU A 72 9.41 7.38 12.12
C LEU A 72 8.16 6.57 12.51
N ARG A 73 7.90 6.40 13.81
CA ARG A 73 6.71 5.73 14.33
C ARG A 73 5.43 6.42 13.85
N GLU A 74 5.32 7.72 14.08
CA GLU A 74 4.11 8.48 13.69
C GLU A 74 3.95 8.54 12.18
N GLY A 75 5.04 8.67 11.43
CA GLY A 75 5.02 8.62 9.97
C GLY A 75 4.51 7.28 9.44
N PHE A 76 4.94 6.16 10.03
CA PHE A 76 4.45 4.84 9.68
C PHE A 76 2.96 4.68 9.99
N ARG A 77 2.54 5.08 11.21
CA ARG A 77 1.13 5.04 11.64
C ARG A 77 0.22 5.84 10.70
N ALA A 78 0.66 7.03 10.32
CA ALA A 78 -0.06 7.87 9.36
C ALA A 78 -0.15 7.24 7.96
N GLY A 79 0.84 6.44 7.59
CA GLY A 79 0.92 5.75 6.29
C GLY A 79 0.17 4.42 6.22
N ILE A 80 -0.35 3.88 7.31
CA ILE A 80 -1.12 2.64 7.29
C ILE A 80 -2.44 2.86 6.53
N PRO A 81 -2.69 2.13 5.43
CA PRO A 81 -3.91 2.30 4.65
C PRO A 81 -5.16 1.97 5.47
N ARG A 82 -6.16 2.83 5.38
CA ARG A 82 -7.48 2.64 6.00
C ARG A 82 -8.57 2.47 4.95
N THR A 83 -8.22 2.67 3.69
CA THR A 83 -9.13 2.58 2.55
C THR A 83 -9.39 1.12 2.20
N PRO A 84 -10.64 0.70 2.00
CA PRO A 84 -10.97 -0.63 1.53
C PRO A 84 -10.26 -0.97 0.20
N PRO A 85 -9.88 -2.24 -0.04
CA PRO A 85 -9.13 -2.63 -1.25
C PRO A 85 -9.80 -2.24 -2.57
N ALA A 86 -11.14 -2.30 -2.65
CA ALA A 86 -11.87 -1.92 -3.86
C ALA A 86 -11.77 -0.42 -4.17
N GLU A 87 -11.83 0.42 -3.14
CA GLU A 87 -11.65 1.88 -3.28
C GLU A 87 -10.20 2.21 -3.63
N ALA A 88 -9.23 1.54 -2.99
CA ALA A 88 -7.80 1.69 -3.30
C ALA A 88 -7.50 1.35 -4.77
N GLU A 89 -8.13 0.32 -5.33
CA GLU A 89 -8.02 -0.02 -6.75
C GLU A 89 -8.58 1.09 -7.65
N ALA A 90 -9.73 1.67 -7.29
CA ALA A 90 -10.33 2.76 -8.06
C ALA A 90 -9.44 4.01 -8.05
N VAL A 91 -8.86 4.36 -6.91
CA VAL A 91 -7.89 5.47 -6.80
C VAL A 91 -6.65 5.19 -7.65
N ALA A 92 -6.10 3.97 -7.58
CA ALA A 92 -4.94 3.60 -8.39
C ALA A 92 -5.21 3.70 -9.90
N ARG A 93 -6.40 3.33 -10.37
CA ARG A 93 -6.80 3.50 -11.77
C ARG A 93 -6.81 4.98 -12.17
N ARG A 94 -7.44 5.85 -11.37
CA ARG A 94 -7.47 7.30 -11.63
C ARG A 94 -6.05 7.89 -11.69
N VAL A 95 -5.18 7.48 -10.76
CA VAL A 95 -3.78 7.93 -10.76
C VAL A 95 -3.06 7.45 -12.01
N PHE A 96 -3.26 6.20 -12.41
CA PHE A 96 -2.69 5.68 -13.67
C PHE A 96 -3.13 6.51 -14.87
N ASP A 97 -4.41 6.86 -14.97
CA ASP A 97 -4.94 7.65 -16.08
C ASP A 97 -4.32 9.04 -16.13
N ILE A 98 -4.13 9.69 -14.98
CA ILE A 98 -3.43 10.98 -14.88
C ILE A 98 -1.97 10.84 -15.33
N LEU A 99 -1.25 9.82 -14.84
CA LEU A 99 0.15 9.59 -15.21
C LEU A 99 0.31 9.29 -16.70
N ALA A 100 -0.64 8.56 -17.28
CA ALA A 100 -0.66 8.27 -18.72
C ALA A 100 -0.94 9.51 -19.56
N ALA A 101 -1.84 10.38 -19.10
CA ALA A 101 -2.16 11.63 -19.79
C ALA A 101 -1.00 12.64 -19.76
N GLU A 102 -0.36 12.80 -18.59
CA GLU A 102 0.68 13.81 -18.38
C GLU A 102 2.08 13.34 -18.84
N GLY A 103 2.41 12.07 -18.60
CA GLY A 103 3.76 11.53 -18.86
C GLY A 103 3.85 10.59 -20.06
N GLY A 104 2.72 10.14 -20.60
CA GLY A 104 2.67 9.24 -21.74
C GLY A 104 3.50 7.97 -21.58
N GLU A 105 3.97 7.43 -22.70
CA GLU A 105 4.77 6.18 -22.72
C GLU A 105 6.07 6.26 -21.91
N ALA A 106 6.63 7.44 -21.74
CA ALA A 106 7.85 7.61 -20.96
C ALA A 106 7.64 7.26 -19.47
N LEU A 107 6.42 7.45 -18.95
CA LEU A 107 6.10 7.22 -17.55
C LEU A 107 5.38 5.89 -17.31
N VAL A 108 4.40 5.55 -18.13
CA VAL A 108 3.57 4.34 -17.93
C VAL A 108 3.89 3.20 -18.92
N GLY A 109 4.90 3.38 -19.77
CA GLY A 109 5.22 2.43 -20.83
C GLY A 109 4.10 2.36 -21.87
N LYS A 110 3.97 1.21 -22.55
CA LYS A 110 2.96 1.01 -23.59
C LYS A 110 1.55 0.70 -23.06
N ALA A 111 1.39 0.62 -21.74
CA ALA A 111 0.10 0.34 -21.13
C ALA A 111 -0.87 1.51 -21.35
N ARG A 112 -2.13 1.17 -21.67
CA ARG A 112 -3.20 2.15 -21.87
C ARG A 112 -4.15 2.23 -20.67
N ALA A 113 -4.09 1.23 -19.79
CA ALA A 113 -4.84 1.14 -18.54
C ALA A 113 -4.13 0.18 -17.59
N LEU A 114 -4.50 0.18 -16.33
CA LEU A 114 -4.09 -0.87 -15.41
C LEU A 114 -4.63 -2.22 -15.89
N ALA A 115 -3.73 -3.21 -16.00
CA ALA A 115 -4.10 -4.53 -16.46
C ALA A 115 -5.16 -5.17 -15.54
N PRO A 116 -6.13 -5.91 -16.08
CA PRO A 116 -6.99 -6.78 -15.28
C PRO A 116 -6.15 -7.72 -14.40
N GLY A 117 -6.54 -7.93 -13.15
CA GLY A 117 -5.80 -8.78 -12.21
C GLY A 117 -4.58 -8.13 -11.56
N THR A 118 -4.32 -6.83 -11.78
CA THR A 118 -3.25 -6.10 -11.07
C THR A 118 -3.45 -6.16 -9.55
N PHE A 119 -4.69 -6.15 -9.08
CA PHE A 119 -5.03 -6.24 -7.66
C PHE A 119 -5.57 -7.61 -7.31
N TRP A 120 -5.05 -8.17 -6.20
CA TRP A 120 -5.53 -9.44 -5.66
C TRP A 120 -6.93 -9.28 -5.04
N ARG A 121 -7.87 -10.11 -5.46
CA ARG A 121 -9.26 -10.10 -4.97
C ARG A 121 -9.65 -11.36 -4.20
N GLY A 122 -8.68 -12.18 -3.81
CA GLY A 122 -8.92 -13.48 -3.17
C GLY A 122 -8.89 -14.66 -4.15
N GLY A 123 -8.83 -15.87 -3.60
CA GLY A 123 -8.71 -17.11 -4.39
C GLY A 123 -10.00 -17.57 -5.08
N GLY A 124 -11.09 -16.83 -5.01
CA GLY A 124 -12.43 -17.23 -5.51
C GLY A 124 -13.04 -16.31 -6.58
N GLY A 125 -12.26 -15.44 -7.22
CA GLY A 125 -12.77 -14.53 -8.23
C GLY A 125 -12.41 -14.94 -9.65
N GLU A 126 -13.35 -15.52 -10.40
CA GLU A 126 -13.41 -15.36 -11.85
C GLU A 126 -13.80 -13.92 -12.19
#